data_692f22bee1b62542a91de1790e2d2126
#
_entry.id   692f22bee1b62542a91de1790e2d2126
#
_cell.length_a   1.000
_cell.length_b   1.000
_cell.length_c   1.000
_cell.angle_alpha   90.00
_cell.angle_beta   90.00
_cell.angle_gamma   90.00
#
_symmetry.space_group_name_H-M   'P 1'
#
loop_
_entity.id
_entity.type
_entity.pdbx_description
1 polymer ?
#
loop_
_entity_poly.entity_id
_entity_poly.type
_entity_poly.pdbx_seq_one_letter_code
_entity_poly.pdbx_strand_id
1 'polypeptide(L)'
;MINARSETAAMKPAFCDLLKSRRCLIPADGFYEWQNIGITKQPYCFEVGEGALFAFAGMWDRWRDPSGSAIETCSILTTPPNAVTSVVHDRMPVILDPDSYDLWLDPGMRDVSVASELLKPCDAQLMRCYPVSTRINHVANDDEECSAPVELAQIQNRLFL
;
A
#
# COMPACT_ATOMS: atom_id res chain seq x y z
N MET A 1 -13.53 3.76 2.49
CA MET A 1 -12.13 4.18 2.77
C MET A 1 -11.21 3.19 2.09
N ILE A 2 -10.24 3.68 1.32
CA ILE A 2 -9.30 2.80 0.59
C ILE A 2 -8.14 2.32 1.49
N ASN A 3 -7.79 3.06 2.54
CA ASN A 3 -6.73 2.74 3.49
C ASN A 3 -7.23 2.75 4.94
N ALA A 4 -6.67 1.86 5.77
CA ALA A 4 -6.92 1.77 7.20
C ALA A 4 -5.59 1.70 7.97
N ARG A 5 -5.46 2.47 9.05
CA ARG A 5 -4.26 2.44 9.90
C ARG A 5 -4.26 1.16 10.75
N SER A 6 -3.21 0.37 10.66
CA SER A 6 -3.05 -0.89 11.41
C SER A 6 -3.17 -0.67 12.93
N GLU A 7 -2.61 0.42 13.44
CA GLU A 7 -2.58 0.73 14.88
C GLU A 7 -3.98 0.95 15.47
N THR A 8 -4.95 1.29 14.65
CA THR A 8 -6.32 1.59 15.11
C THR A 8 -7.39 0.70 14.49
N ALA A 9 -7.04 -0.16 13.55
CA ALA A 9 -8.00 -1.03 12.84
C ALA A 9 -8.77 -1.93 13.81
N ALA A 10 -8.07 -2.50 14.79
CA ALA A 10 -8.67 -3.35 15.83
C ALA A 10 -9.69 -2.64 16.72
N MET A 11 -9.58 -1.32 16.86
CA MET A 11 -10.42 -0.52 17.77
C MET A 11 -11.58 0.17 17.05
N LYS A 12 -11.49 0.34 15.72
CA LYS A 12 -12.51 1.04 14.93
C LYS A 12 -13.65 0.10 14.57
N PRO A 13 -14.93 0.42 14.89
CA PRO A 13 -16.08 -0.43 14.57
C PRO A 13 -16.15 -0.83 13.08
N ALA A 14 -15.76 0.08 12.17
CA ALA A 14 -15.77 -0.19 10.74
C ALA A 14 -14.77 -1.26 10.30
N PHE A 15 -13.74 -1.57 11.09
CA PHE A 15 -12.64 -2.46 10.69
C PHE A 15 -12.42 -3.65 11.62
N CYS A 16 -12.84 -3.55 12.88
CA CYS A 16 -12.60 -4.58 13.89
C CYS A 16 -13.13 -5.96 13.45
N ASP A 17 -14.36 -6.03 12.94
CA ASP A 17 -14.97 -7.29 12.51
C ASP A 17 -14.40 -7.78 11.17
N LEU A 18 -13.98 -6.86 10.31
CA LEU A 18 -13.29 -7.22 9.05
C LEU A 18 -11.92 -7.83 9.35
N LEU A 19 -11.19 -7.27 10.31
CA LEU A 19 -9.88 -7.79 10.73
C LEU A 19 -9.98 -9.20 11.34
N LYS A 20 -11.12 -9.55 11.96
CA LYS A 20 -11.38 -10.89 12.52
C LYS A 20 -11.70 -11.94 11.45
N SER A 21 -12.35 -11.58 10.34
CA SER A 21 -12.99 -12.58 9.48
C SER A 21 -12.97 -12.29 7.98
N ARG A 22 -12.54 -11.09 7.57
CA ARG A 22 -12.57 -10.65 6.17
C ARG A 22 -11.23 -10.06 5.73
N ARG A 23 -10.16 -10.77 6.07
CA ARG A 23 -8.81 -10.44 5.60
C ARG A 23 -8.63 -10.95 4.18
N CYS A 24 -7.80 -10.26 3.41
CA CYS A 24 -7.43 -10.65 2.05
C CYS A 24 -5.98 -10.25 1.75
N LEU A 25 -5.42 -10.84 0.72
CA LEU A 25 -4.18 -10.40 0.11
C LEU A 25 -4.51 -9.51 -1.09
N ILE A 26 -3.80 -8.41 -1.23
CA ILE A 26 -3.88 -7.54 -2.40
C ILE A 26 -2.54 -7.64 -3.10
N PRO A 27 -2.43 -8.42 -4.21
CA PRO A 27 -1.16 -8.61 -4.90
C PRO A 27 -0.73 -7.32 -5.61
N ALA A 28 0.58 -7.08 -5.60
CA ALA A 28 1.22 -5.96 -6.27
C ALA A 28 2.65 -6.33 -6.69
N ASP A 29 3.20 -5.62 -7.64
CA ASP A 29 4.61 -5.63 -8.04
C ASP A 29 5.35 -4.35 -7.64
N GLY A 30 4.61 -3.32 -7.23
CA GLY A 30 5.11 -2.05 -6.74
C GLY A 30 3.99 -1.16 -6.21
N PHE A 31 4.36 0.00 -5.67
CA PHE A 31 3.41 1.05 -5.30
C PHE A 31 4.07 2.42 -5.42
N TYR A 32 3.24 3.45 -5.49
CA TYR A 32 3.68 4.83 -5.60
C TYR A 32 3.38 5.60 -4.33
N GLU A 33 4.32 6.50 -3.97
CA GLU A 33 4.12 7.53 -2.96
C GLU A 33 4.71 8.85 -3.44
N TRP A 34 4.25 9.95 -2.87
CA TRP A 34 4.61 11.30 -3.31
C TRP A 34 5.35 12.06 -2.23
N GLN A 35 6.58 12.45 -2.53
CA GLN A 35 7.34 13.37 -1.71
C GLN A 35 6.91 14.82 -1.97
N ASN A 36 6.63 15.56 -0.90
CA ASN A 36 6.36 16.99 -1.01
C ASN A 36 7.67 17.76 -1.17
N ILE A 37 7.85 18.45 -2.31
CA ILE A 37 9.01 19.31 -2.60
C ILE A 37 8.48 20.73 -2.82
N GLY A 38 8.42 21.52 -1.75
CA GLY A 38 7.81 22.85 -1.81
C GLY A 38 6.34 22.78 -2.20
N ILE A 39 5.99 23.37 -3.35
CA ILE A 39 4.62 23.39 -3.89
C ILE A 39 4.32 22.21 -4.83
N THR A 40 5.33 21.39 -5.14
CA THR A 40 5.20 20.25 -6.06
C THR A 40 5.27 18.94 -5.31
N LYS A 41 4.79 17.87 -5.99
CA LYS A 41 4.89 16.51 -5.50
C LYS A 41 5.71 15.69 -6.49
N GLN A 42 6.79 15.10 -6.00
CA GLN A 42 7.61 14.17 -6.75
C GLN A 42 7.16 12.74 -6.46
N PRO A 43 6.66 11.99 -7.47
CA PRO A 43 6.31 10.59 -7.28
C PRO A 43 7.56 9.71 -7.25
N TYR A 44 7.47 8.67 -6.42
CA TYR A 44 8.45 7.60 -6.29
C TYR A 44 7.76 6.25 -6.45
N CYS A 45 8.43 5.32 -7.12
CA CYS A 45 8.04 3.93 -7.18
C CYS A 45 8.80 3.15 -6.11
N PHE A 46 8.09 2.27 -5.42
CA PHE A 46 8.63 1.34 -4.43
C PHE A 46 8.39 -0.07 -4.89
N GLU A 47 9.41 -0.92 -4.79
CA GLU A 47 9.36 -2.33 -5.13
C GLU A 47 9.95 -3.16 -3.99
N VAL A 48 9.56 -4.44 -3.93
CA VAL A 48 10.09 -5.44 -2.99
C VAL A 48 10.87 -6.48 -3.79
N GLY A 49 12.04 -6.84 -3.28
CA GLY A 49 12.96 -7.67 -4.04
C GLY A 49 13.38 -6.97 -5.34
N GLU A 50 13.67 -7.73 -6.36
CA GLU A 50 14.03 -7.21 -7.69
C GLU A 50 12.80 -7.18 -8.64
N GLY A 51 11.71 -6.55 -8.20
CA GLY A 51 10.45 -6.51 -8.93
C GLY A 51 9.62 -7.78 -8.78
N ALA A 52 9.78 -8.49 -7.65
CA ALA A 52 8.98 -9.66 -7.34
C ALA A 52 7.54 -9.29 -6.95
N LEU A 53 6.59 -10.18 -7.23
CA LEU A 53 5.23 -10.04 -6.72
C LEU A 53 5.22 -10.20 -5.20
N PHE A 54 4.51 -9.32 -4.53
CA PHE A 54 4.24 -9.37 -3.10
C PHE A 54 2.76 -9.10 -2.81
N ALA A 55 2.35 -9.13 -1.56
CA ALA A 55 0.97 -8.81 -1.21
C ALA A 55 0.88 -7.81 -0.06
N PHE A 56 -0.02 -6.85 -0.21
CA PHE A 56 -0.46 -6.02 0.90
C PHE A 56 -1.44 -6.77 1.79
N ALA A 57 -1.38 -6.50 3.11
CA ALA A 57 -2.44 -6.89 4.03
C ALA A 57 -3.69 -6.07 3.73
N GLY A 58 -4.76 -6.74 3.36
CA GLY A 58 -6.04 -6.13 3.04
C GLY A 58 -7.18 -6.64 3.91
N MET A 59 -8.23 -5.88 3.95
CA MET A 59 -9.53 -6.27 4.47
C MET A 59 -10.58 -6.00 3.39
N TRP A 60 -11.58 -6.86 3.28
CA TRP A 60 -12.66 -6.68 2.32
C TRP A 60 -14.01 -6.57 3.00
N ASP A 61 -14.95 -5.90 2.35
CA ASP A 61 -16.35 -5.81 2.78
C ASP A 61 -17.29 -5.90 1.60
N ARG A 62 -18.51 -6.32 1.88
CA ARG A 62 -19.58 -6.46 0.92
C ARG A 62 -20.78 -5.65 1.35
N TRP A 63 -21.06 -4.61 0.62
CA TRP A 63 -22.27 -3.83 0.77
C TRP A 63 -23.35 -4.29 -0.22
N ARG A 64 -24.62 -4.27 0.22
CA ARG A 64 -25.77 -4.52 -0.64
C ARG A 64 -26.62 -3.28 -0.68
N ASP A 65 -27.00 -2.86 -1.88
CA ASP A 65 -27.95 -1.78 -2.06
C ASP A 65 -29.39 -2.26 -1.80
N PRO A 66 -30.37 -1.33 -1.69
CA PRO A 66 -31.78 -1.68 -1.53
C PRO A 66 -32.37 -2.48 -2.70
N SER A 67 -31.77 -2.43 -3.88
CA SER A 67 -32.17 -3.22 -5.06
C SER A 67 -31.65 -4.65 -5.03
N GLY A 68 -30.75 -4.98 -4.08
CA GLY A 68 -30.12 -6.29 -3.92
C GLY A 68 -28.77 -6.44 -4.64
N SER A 69 -28.31 -5.41 -5.36
CA SER A 69 -26.98 -5.40 -5.97
C SER A 69 -25.90 -5.39 -4.89
N ALA A 70 -24.85 -6.19 -5.09
CA ALA A 70 -23.73 -6.27 -4.14
C ALA A 70 -22.48 -5.60 -4.71
N ILE A 71 -21.83 -4.78 -3.88
CA ILE A 71 -20.53 -4.18 -4.18
C ILE A 71 -19.53 -4.73 -3.17
N GLU A 72 -18.47 -5.37 -3.67
CA GLU A 72 -17.34 -5.79 -2.86
C GLU A 72 -16.23 -4.77 -3.00
N THR A 73 -15.65 -4.41 -1.86
CA THR A 73 -14.58 -3.42 -1.76
C THR A 73 -13.49 -3.95 -0.87
N CYS A 74 -12.26 -3.46 -1.04
CA CYS A 74 -11.17 -3.74 -0.12
C CYS A 74 -10.52 -2.45 0.39
N SER A 75 -9.82 -2.57 1.50
CA SER A 75 -8.99 -1.53 2.10
C SER A 75 -7.61 -2.08 2.39
N ILE A 76 -6.57 -1.33 2.04
CA ILE A 76 -5.19 -1.67 2.36
C ILE A 76 -4.89 -1.21 3.79
N LEU A 77 -4.28 -2.09 4.59
CA LEU A 77 -3.74 -1.71 5.89
C LEU A 77 -2.42 -0.95 5.71
N THR A 78 -2.27 0.13 6.45
CA THR A 78 -1.04 0.93 6.44
C THR A 78 -0.40 0.96 7.82
N THR A 79 0.92 1.12 7.86
CA THR A 79 1.77 1.13 9.06
C THR A 79 2.70 2.35 9.03
N PRO A 80 3.37 2.72 10.12
CA PRO A 80 4.48 3.67 10.07
C PRO A 80 5.52 3.25 9.02
N PRO A 81 6.26 4.21 8.45
CA PRO A 81 7.22 3.92 7.39
C PRO A 81 8.45 3.20 7.93
N ASN A 82 9.11 2.41 7.10
CA ASN A 82 10.47 1.95 7.32
C ASN A 82 11.49 3.01 6.85
N ALA A 83 12.79 2.70 6.95
CA ALA A 83 13.87 3.64 6.58
C ALA A 83 13.82 4.07 5.10
N VAL A 84 13.37 3.19 4.20
CA VAL A 84 13.27 3.50 2.75
C VAL A 84 12.08 4.39 2.46
N THR A 85 10.90 4.10 3.02
CA THR A 85 9.69 4.87 2.73
C THR A 85 9.63 6.19 3.49
N SER A 86 10.28 6.31 4.65
CA SER A 86 10.24 7.51 5.50
C SER A 86 10.83 8.76 4.83
N VAL A 87 11.69 8.61 3.83
CA VAL A 87 12.25 9.75 3.08
C VAL A 87 11.25 10.37 2.10
N VAL A 88 10.17 9.66 1.80
CA VAL A 88 9.15 10.09 0.84
C VAL A 88 7.81 10.37 1.54
N HIS A 89 7.36 9.47 2.42
CA HIS A 89 6.05 9.55 3.06
C HIS A 89 6.09 9.05 4.51
N ASP A 90 5.17 9.53 5.35
CA ASP A 90 5.06 9.18 6.77
C ASP A 90 4.29 7.88 7.04
N ARG A 91 3.80 7.22 6.00
CA ARG A 91 3.10 5.93 6.03
C ARG A 91 3.57 5.03 4.90
N MET A 92 3.40 3.72 5.09
CA MET A 92 3.55 2.73 4.04
C MET A 92 2.46 1.67 4.12
N PRO A 93 2.09 0.99 3.02
CA PRO A 93 1.25 -0.19 3.09
C PRO A 93 1.93 -1.29 3.92
N VAL A 94 1.11 -2.09 4.60
CA VAL A 94 1.61 -3.32 5.25
C VAL A 94 1.86 -4.35 4.15
N ILE A 95 3.11 -4.69 3.93
CA ILE A 95 3.55 -5.76 3.03
C ILE A 95 3.77 -6.99 3.89
N LEU A 96 3.02 -8.05 3.64
CA LEU A 96 3.11 -9.28 4.41
C LEU A 96 4.30 -10.12 3.95
N ASP A 97 4.96 -10.75 4.91
CA ASP A 97 5.90 -11.83 4.64
C ASP A 97 5.15 -13.00 3.99
N PRO A 98 5.64 -13.59 2.89
CA PRO A 98 5.01 -14.75 2.26
C PRO A 98 4.73 -15.92 3.21
N ASP A 99 5.59 -16.16 4.19
CA ASP A 99 5.40 -17.20 5.22
C ASP A 99 4.20 -16.94 6.13
N SER A 100 3.68 -15.70 6.13
CA SER A 100 2.51 -15.29 6.91
C SER A 100 1.18 -15.36 6.13
N TYR A 101 1.20 -15.65 4.84
CA TYR A 101 -0.01 -15.60 4.00
C TYR A 101 -1.09 -16.58 4.47
N ASP A 102 -0.71 -17.81 4.76
CA ASP A 102 -1.65 -18.84 5.22
C ASP A 102 -2.29 -18.46 6.55
N LEU A 103 -1.49 -17.95 7.50
CA LEU A 103 -1.99 -17.48 8.78
C LEU A 103 -2.91 -16.24 8.61
N TRP A 104 -2.53 -15.30 7.75
CA TRP A 104 -3.34 -14.12 7.45
C TRP A 104 -4.70 -14.49 6.85
N LEU A 105 -4.74 -15.48 5.97
CA LEU A 105 -5.95 -15.92 5.27
C LEU A 105 -6.77 -16.95 6.04
N ASP A 106 -6.24 -17.53 7.14
CA ASP A 106 -6.93 -18.57 7.91
C ASP A 106 -8.26 -18.03 8.48
N PRO A 107 -9.41 -18.57 8.06
CA PRO A 107 -10.72 -18.15 8.57
C PRO A 107 -10.93 -18.54 10.05
N GLY A 108 -10.15 -19.50 10.56
CA GLY A 108 -10.16 -19.94 11.96
C GLY A 108 -9.40 -18.96 12.88
N MET A 109 -8.46 -18.20 12.35
CA MET A 109 -7.70 -17.19 13.09
C MET A 109 -8.56 -15.95 13.31
N ARG A 110 -9.19 -15.84 14.49
CA ARG A 110 -10.07 -14.72 14.87
C ARG A 110 -9.46 -13.83 15.94
N ASP A 111 -8.30 -14.18 16.43
CA ASP A 111 -7.59 -13.37 17.42
C ASP A 111 -6.96 -12.15 16.73
N VAL A 112 -7.54 -10.99 17.03
CA VAL A 112 -7.09 -9.70 16.49
C VAL A 112 -5.67 -9.38 16.95
N SER A 113 -5.22 -9.86 18.10
CA SER A 113 -3.85 -9.62 18.57
C SER A 113 -2.84 -10.34 17.69
N VAL A 114 -3.09 -11.58 17.31
CA VAL A 114 -2.26 -12.35 16.39
C VAL A 114 -2.24 -11.69 15.00
N ALA A 115 -3.41 -11.28 14.49
CA ALA A 115 -3.47 -10.54 13.24
C ALA A 115 -2.65 -9.25 13.29
N SER A 116 -2.71 -8.51 14.41
CA SER A 116 -2.00 -7.24 14.58
C SER A 116 -0.47 -7.40 14.63
N GLU A 117 0.02 -8.54 15.11
CA GLU A 117 1.47 -8.84 15.12
C GLU A 117 2.07 -8.97 13.72
N LEU A 118 1.26 -9.30 12.72
CA LEU A 118 1.67 -9.37 11.32
C LEU A 118 1.74 -7.98 10.64
N LEU A 119 1.11 -6.97 11.24
CA LEU A 119 0.94 -5.64 10.64
C LEU A 119 2.15 -4.72 10.93
N LYS A 120 3.33 -5.16 10.53
CA LYS A 120 4.61 -4.46 10.74
C LYS A 120 5.11 -3.84 9.44
N PRO A 121 5.98 -2.81 9.51
CA PRO A 121 6.72 -2.35 8.35
C PRO A 121 7.54 -3.50 7.74
N CYS A 122 7.56 -3.60 6.41
CA CYS A 122 8.46 -4.49 5.69
C CYS A 122 9.92 -4.13 5.98
N ASP A 123 10.82 -5.13 5.96
CA ASP A 123 12.25 -4.89 6.11
C ASP A 123 12.74 -3.97 4.98
N ALA A 124 13.37 -2.86 5.36
CA ALA A 124 13.89 -1.88 4.44
C ALA A 124 14.94 -2.46 3.47
N GLN A 125 15.67 -3.49 3.90
CA GLN A 125 16.69 -4.15 3.06
C GLN A 125 16.08 -4.91 1.86
N LEU A 126 14.80 -5.28 1.94
CA LEU A 126 14.08 -5.93 0.86
C LEU A 126 13.50 -4.94 -0.14
N MET A 127 13.55 -3.65 0.15
CA MET A 127 12.88 -2.62 -0.65
C MET A 127 13.87 -1.78 -1.43
N ARG A 128 13.46 -1.38 -2.62
CA ARG A 128 14.09 -0.30 -3.38
C ARG A 128 13.08 0.80 -3.67
N CYS A 129 13.61 2.03 -3.84
CA CYS A 129 12.83 3.23 -4.12
C CYS A 129 13.56 4.06 -5.15
N TYR A 130 12.85 4.57 -6.14
CA TYR A 130 13.41 5.45 -7.15
C TYR A 130 12.36 6.47 -7.64
N PRO A 131 12.79 7.68 -8.04
CA PRO A 131 11.89 8.67 -8.59
C PRO A 131 11.35 8.25 -9.96
N VAL A 132 10.09 8.57 -10.22
CA VAL A 132 9.44 8.33 -11.50
C VAL A 132 8.88 9.62 -12.08
N SER A 133 8.49 9.58 -13.35
CA SER A 133 7.91 10.74 -14.04
C SER A 133 6.61 11.20 -13.37
N THR A 134 6.39 12.53 -13.33
CA THR A 134 5.09 13.12 -12.94
C THR A 134 3.94 12.74 -13.89
N ARG A 135 4.23 12.02 -14.97
CA ARG A 135 3.25 11.41 -15.87
C ARG A 135 2.23 10.54 -15.12
N ILE A 136 2.66 9.83 -14.05
CA ILE A 136 1.80 9.03 -13.18
C ILE A 136 0.70 9.84 -12.47
N ASN A 137 0.82 11.16 -12.38
CA ASN A 137 -0.20 12.01 -11.77
C ASN A 137 -1.49 12.11 -12.60
N HIS A 138 -1.46 11.70 -13.86
CA HIS A 138 -2.63 11.68 -14.74
C HIS A 138 -3.18 10.26 -14.83
N VAL A 139 -4.39 10.06 -14.32
CA VAL A 139 -5.07 8.76 -14.27
C VAL A 139 -5.31 8.11 -15.65
N ALA A 140 -5.22 8.86 -16.72
CA ALA A 140 -5.31 8.34 -18.10
C ALA A 140 -4.01 7.66 -18.56
N ASN A 141 -2.89 7.89 -17.87
CA ASN A 141 -1.62 7.26 -18.19
C ASN A 141 -1.55 5.93 -17.41
N ASP A 142 -1.49 4.85 -18.15
CA ASP A 142 -1.43 3.48 -17.64
C ASP A 142 -0.52 2.66 -18.57
N ASP A 143 0.77 3.02 -18.56
CA ASP A 143 1.80 2.40 -19.38
C ASP A 143 3.09 2.23 -18.58
N GLU A 144 4.03 1.45 -19.11
CA GLU A 144 5.31 1.13 -18.45
C GLU A 144 6.20 2.36 -18.17
N GLU A 145 6.02 3.46 -18.90
CA GLU A 145 6.76 4.70 -18.66
C GLU A 145 6.36 5.35 -17.34
N CYS A 146 5.19 5.01 -16.78
CA CYS A 146 4.76 5.52 -15.47
C CYS A 146 5.63 4.99 -14.34
N SER A 147 6.20 3.80 -14.45
CA SER A 147 7.08 3.18 -13.48
C SER A 147 8.57 3.28 -13.82
N ALA A 148 8.91 3.80 -15.00
CA ALA A 148 10.31 3.94 -15.43
C ALA A 148 11.08 4.93 -14.52
N PRO A 149 12.30 4.56 -14.05
CA PRO A 149 13.15 5.46 -13.26
C PRO A 149 13.51 6.73 -14.04
N VAL A 150 13.55 7.86 -13.35
CA VAL A 150 14.01 9.15 -13.91
C VAL A 150 15.12 9.75 -13.04
N GLU A 151 16.03 10.52 -13.68
CA GLU A 151 17.03 11.28 -12.93
C GLU A 151 16.42 12.58 -12.39
N LEU A 152 16.60 12.87 -11.09
CA LEU A 152 16.06 14.08 -10.45
C LEU A 152 16.57 15.38 -11.09
N ALA A 153 17.78 15.41 -11.63
CA ALA A 153 18.34 16.55 -12.33
C ALA A 153 17.55 16.95 -13.59
N GLN A 154 16.88 15.99 -14.25
CA GLN A 154 16.02 16.27 -15.42
C GLN A 154 14.70 16.92 -15.02
N ILE A 155 14.24 16.71 -13.79
CA ILE A 155 13.01 17.30 -13.28
C ILE A 155 13.22 18.78 -12.93
N GLN A 156 14.36 19.13 -12.35
CA GLN A 156 14.69 20.52 -12.04
C GLN A 156 14.82 21.40 -13.29
N ASN A 157 15.38 20.89 -14.38
CA ASN A 157 15.54 21.64 -15.63
C ASN A 157 14.21 21.88 -16.38
N ARG A 158 13.16 21.09 -16.14
CA ARG A 158 11.82 21.31 -16.74
C ARG A 158 10.98 22.36 -16.00
N LEU A 159 11.35 22.74 -14.77
CA LEU A 159 10.65 23.77 -13.99
C LEU A 159 11.13 25.20 -14.32
N PHE A 160 12.20 25.35 -15.11
CA PHE A 160 12.79 26.64 -15.47
C PHE A 160 12.73 26.92 -17.00
N LEU A 161 11.97 26.13 -17.77
CA LEU A 161 11.61 26.38 -19.16
C LEU A 161 10.09 26.63 -19.29
#